data_be727bbb4a614429db3a8e3599c10f1f
#
_entry.id   be727bbb4a614429db3a8e3599c10f1f
#
_cell.length_a   1.000
_cell.length_b   1.000
_cell.length_c   1.000
_cell.angle_alpha   90.00
_cell.angle_beta   90.00
_cell.angle_gamma   90.00
#
_symmetry.space_group_name_H-M   'P 1'
#
loop_
_entity.id
_entity.type
_entity.pdbx_description
1 polymer ?
#
loop_
_entity_poly.entity_id
_entity_poly.type
_entity_poly.pdbx_seq_one_letter_code
_entity_poly.pdbx_strand_id
1 'polypeptide(L)'
;ITDTTINMTFSSSLKPLIMISTFILMIVLLIKKYDMISILLICDAYAIFIGIIFGFINIMDLFSKNSCIISGIEGVFGVIIFWIFLFILIGFIPNKMLENIAEKKVNESDSPLKTNCLAVLTIILSVIMVSNNTAAMSLISKFIDKSFKNKTQIQKANIYDGISCAVPGILTYNTAFMLMVSLAYDTGCMPENFSVFSITLYSVNSILLLIAYITMALYNP
;
A
#
# COMPACT_ATOMS: atom_id res chain seq x y z
N ILE A 1 -14.53 38.03 5.76
CA ILE A 1 -13.22 37.59 6.29
C ILE A 1 -13.45 37.44 7.78
N THR A 2 -13.88 36.26 8.21
CA THR A 2 -14.02 35.91 9.64
C THR A 2 -12.71 35.24 10.04
N ASP A 3 -11.91 35.97 10.82
CA ASP A 3 -10.77 35.46 11.57
C ASP A 3 -11.24 34.35 12.53
N THR A 4 -11.23 33.10 12.11
CA THR A 4 -11.25 31.97 13.03
C THR A 4 -9.85 31.83 13.60
N THR A 5 -9.58 32.60 14.64
CA THR A 5 -8.47 32.38 15.57
C THR A 5 -8.64 30.99 16.16
N ILE A 6 -7.88 30.04 15.67
CA ILE A 6 -7.75 28.69 16.22
C ILE A 6 -7.08 28.85 17.57
N ASN A 7 -7.86 29.06 18.64
CA ASN A 7 -7.41 28.96 20.02
C ASN A 7 -7.13 27.48 20.31
N MET A 8 -6.00 26.95 19.81
CA MET A 8 -5.47 25.67 20.24
C MET A 8 -5.00 25.83 21.69
N THR A 9 -5.86 25.50 22.64
CA THR A 9 -5.43 25.33 24.02
C THR A 9 -4.41 24.19 24.06
N PHE A 10 -3.26 24.43 24.63
CA PHE A 10 -2.12 23.48 24.72
C PHE A 10 -2.54 22.09 25.25
N SER A 11 -3.57 22.05 26.09
CA SER A 11 -4.17 20.80 26.60
C SER A 11 -4.88 19.96 25.52
N SER A 12 -5.47 20.55 24.49
CA SER A 12 -6.15 19.83 23.41
C SER A 12 -5.15 19.24 22.40
N SER A 13 -3.96 19.81 22.30
CA SER A 13 -2.90 19.32 21.39
C SER A 13 -2.16 18.09 21.91
N LEU A 14 -2.12 17.87 23.23
CA LEU A 14 -1.43 16.73 23.83
C LEU A 14 -2.21 15.41 23.69
N LYS A 15 -3.54 15.47 23.67
CA LYS A 15 -4.38 14.27 23.56
C LYS A 15 -4.13 13.45 22.28
N PRO A 16 -4.10 14.03 21.08
CA PRO A 16 -3.75 13.27 19.85
C PRO A 16 -2.34 12.69 19.89
N LEU A 17 -1.39 13.35 20.59
CA LEU A 17 -0.01 12.88 20.69
C LEU A 17 0.09 11.50 21.38
N ILE A 18 -0.82 11.22 22.30
CA ILE A 18 -0.88 9.94 23.03
C ILE A 18 -1.22 8.78 22.05
N MET A 19 -2.02 9.04 21.01
CA MET A 19 -2.33 8.03 20.00
C MET A 19 -1.10 7.60 19.18
N ILE A 20 -0.07 8.45 19.12
CA ILE A 20 1.21 8.12 18.48
C ILE A 20 1.91 6.96 19.20
N SER A 21 1.64 6.75 20.49
CA SER A 21 2.19 5.62 21.25
C SER A 21 1.82 4.25 20.61
N THR A 22 0.68 4.16 19.93
CA THR A 22 0.28 2.95 19.19
C THR A 22 1.26 2.62 18.07
N PHE A 23 1.74 3.63 17.34
CA PHE A 23 2.74 3.45 16.29
C PHE A 23 4.10 3.04 16.87
N ILE A 24 4.47 3.61 18.02
CA ILE A 24 5.71 3.22 18.71
C ILE A 24 5.62 1.76 19.15
N LEU A 25 4.48 1.36 19.73
CA LEU A 25 4.23 -0.03 20.10
C LEU A 25 4.34 -0.97 18.89
N MET A 26 3.73 -0.60 17.76
CA MET A 26 3.80 -1.35 16.51
C MET A 26 5.26 -1.55 16.04
N ILE A 27 6.06 -0.48 16.05
CA ILE A 27 7.48 -0.54 15.67
C ILE A 27 8.25 -1.48 16.59
N VAL A 28 8.04 -1.38 17.90
CA VAL A 28 8.71 -2.26 18.89
C VAL A 28 8.36 -3.73 18.67
N LEU A 29 7.09 -4.04 18.39
CA LEU A 29 6.64 -5.41 18.13
C LEU A 29 7.19 -5.95 16.81
N LEU A 30 7.29 -5.11 15.77
CA LEU A 30 7.93 -5.45 14.49
C LEU A 30 9.42 -5.80 14.67
N ILE A 31 10.15 -4.99 15.44
CA ILE A 31 11.57 -5.26 15.75
C ILE A 31 11.73 -6.59 16.49
N LYS A 32 10.77 -6.93 17.35
CA LYS A 32 10.75 -8.23 18.06
C LYS A 32 10.32 -9.40 17.17
N LYS A 33 10.02 -9.17 15.88
CA LYS A 33 9.64 -10.20 14.88
C LYS A 33 8.39 -10.99 15.26
N TYR A 34 7.44 -10.38 15.94
CA TYR A 34 6.12 -10.98 16.12
C TYR A 34 5.39 -11.10 14.78
N ASP A 35 4.42 -12.01 14.71
CA ASP A 35 3.56 -12.18 13.53
C ASP A 35 2.74 -10.91 13.26
N MET A 36 2.62 -10.54 11.99
CA MET A 36 1.99 -9.29 11.55
C MET A 36 0.54 -9.17 12.00
N ILE A 37 -0.23 -10.26 11.94
CA ILE A 37 -1.64 -10.28 12.37
C ILE A 37 -1.74 -10.03 13.87
N SER A 38 -0.87 -10.68 14.65
CA SER A 38 -0.82 -10.49 16.11
C SER A 38 -0.43 -9.06 16.48
N ILE A 39 0.53 -8.45 15.75
CA ILE A 39 0.90 -7.05 15.96
C ILE A 39 -0.28 -6.12 15.75
N LEU A 40 -1.01 -6.28 14.63
CA LEU A 40 -2.17 -5.44 14.33
C LEU A 40 -3.25 -5.57 15.40
N LEU A 41 -3.60 -6.80 15.79
CA LEU A 41 -4.61 -7.05 16.84
C LEU A 41 -4.22 -6.42 18.19
N ILE A 42 -2.95 -6.53 18.58
CA ILE A 42 -2.45 -5.93 19.82
C ILE A 42 -2.49 -4.40 19.73
N CYS A 43 -2.09 -3.82 18.60
CA CYS A 43 -2.11 -2.38 18.40
C CYS A 43 -3.53 -1.82 18.37
N ASP A 44 -4.47 -2.53 17.73
CA ASP A 44 -5.88 -2.13 17.71
C ASP A 44 -6.51 -2.19 19.10
N ALA A 45 -6.28 -3.28 19.84
CA ALA A 45 -6.75 -3.41 21.22
C ALA A 45 -6.16 -2.31 22.12
N TYR A 46 -4.87 -2.00 21.96
CA TYR A 46 -4.19 -0.92 22.67
C TYR A 46 -4.75 0.47 22.31
N ALA A 47 -5.02 0.72 21.03
CA ALA A 47 -5.61 1.99 20.58
C ALA A 47 -7.01 2.19 21.16
N ILE A 48 -7.85 1.15 21.18
CA ILE A 48 -9.18 1.18 21.78
C ILE A 48 -9.06 1.45 23.29
N PHE A 49 -8.18 0.76 23.99
CA PHE A 49 -7.97 0.92 25.42
C PHE A 49 -7.55 2.35 25.78
N ILE A 50 -6.59 2.91 25.07
CA ILE A 50 -6.18 4.31 25.22
C ILE A 50 -7.34 5.26 24.87
N GLY A 51 -8.06 4.99 23.78
CA GLY A 51 -9.21 5.78 23.35
C GLY A 51 -10.29 5.89 24.44
N ILE A 52 -10.53 4.82 25.18
CA ILE A 52 -11.47 4.79 26.30
C ILE A 52 -10.94 5.59 27.51
N ILE A 53 -9.68 5.35 27.91
CA ILE A 53 -9.07 6.01 29.08
C ILE A 53 -9.05 7.53 28.92
N PHE A 54 -8.69 8.01 27.72
CA PHE A 54 -8.61 9.46 27.45
C PHE A 54 -9.93 10.09 27.01
N GLY A 55 -11.03 9.30 26.99
CA GLY A 55 -12.37 9.79 26.68
C GLY A 55 -12.59 10.14 25.20
N PHE A 56 -11.80 9.58 24.30
CA PHE A 56 -12.02 9.68 22.84
C PHE A 56 -13.15 8.77 22.38
N ILE A 57 -13.35 7.64 23.07
CA ILE A 57 -14.33 6.62 22.73
C ILE A 57 -15.11 6.26 23.99
N ASN A 58 -16.45 6.32 23.91
CA ASN A 58 -17.30 5.80 24.98
C ASN A 58 -17.51 4.30 24.78
N ILE A 59 -17.45 3.53 25.87
CA ILE A 59 -17.66 2.07 25.83
C ILE A 59 -19.03 1.71 25.25
N MET A 60 -20.07 2.51 25.56
CA MET A 60 -21.43 2.30 25.04
C MET A 60 -21.52 2.50 23.52
N ASP A 61 -20.66 3.36 22.95
CA ASP A 61 -20.66 3.68 21.53
C ASP A 61 -19.83 2.68 20.70
N LEU A 62 -19.03 1.83 21.36
CA LEU A 62 -18.14 0.87 20.68
C LEU A 62 -18.91 -0.12 19.77
N PHE A 63 -20.11 -0.51 20.19
CA PHE A 63 -20.97 -1.48 19.50
C PHE A 63 -22.26 -0.85 18.95
N SER A 64 -22.38 0.48 18.99
CA SER A 64 -23.50 1.17 18.38
C SER A 64 -23.37 1.17 16.84
N LYS A 65 -24.49 1.37 16.13
CA LYS A 65 -24.51 1.39 14.66
C LYS A 65 -23.58 2.45 14.06
N ASN A 66 -23.30 3.52 14.81
CA ASN A 66 -22.38 4.60 14.40
C ASN A 66 -21.02 4.50 15.14
N SER A 67 -20.66 3.32 15.63
CA SER A 67 -19.37 3.12 16.30
C SER A 67 -18.21 3.19 15.32
N CYS A 68 -17.05 3.59 15.82
CA CYS A 68 -15.84 3.58 15.02
C CYS A 68 -15.46 2.18 14.50
N ILE A 69 -15.86 1.10 15.18
CA ILE A 69 -15.63 -0.28 14.72
C ILE A 69 -16.53 -0.59 13.52
N ILE A 70 -17.83 -0.33 13.62
CA ILE A 70 -18.78 -0.64 12.54
C ILE A 70 -18.52 0.25 11.33
N SER A 71 -18.34 1.55 11.51
CA SER A 71 -18.01 2.46 10.42
C SER A 71 -16.65 2.15 9.77
N GLY A 72 -15.68 1.70 10.56
CA GLY A 72 -14.40 1.21 10.04
C GLY A 72 -14.56 -0.03 9.17
N ILE A 73 -15.37 -1.01 9.60
CA ILE A 73 -15.67 -2.21 8.80
C ILE A 73 -16.43 -1.84 7.53
N GLU A 74 -17.46 -0.98 7.63
CA GLU A 74 -18.22 -0.52 6.46
C GLU A 74 -17.33 0.22 5.46
N GLY A 75 -16.41 1.06 5.93
CA GLY A 75 -15.47 1.81 5.07
C GLY A 75 -14.51 0.92 4.28
N VAL A 76 -14.10 -0.24 4.83
CA VAL A 76 -13.19 -1.17 4.12
C VAL A 76 -13.91 -2.33 3.44
N PHE A 77 -15.21 -2.51 3.67
CA PHE A 77 -15.97 -3.66 3.17
C PHE A 77 -15.95 -3.76 1.65
N GLY A 78 -16.15 -2.64 0.95
CA GLY A 78 -16.07 -2.59 -0.51
C GLY A 78 -14.68 -3.00 -1.04
N VAL A 79 -13.63 -2.59 -0.34
CA VAL A 79 -12.24 -2.94 -0.67
C VAL A 79 -12.02 -4.44 -0.49
N ILE A 80 -12.52 -5.04 0.61
CA ILE A 80 -12.40 -6.48 0.87
C ILE A 80 -13.10 -7.30 -0.22
N ILE A 81 -14.33 -6.92 -0.59
CA ILE A 81 -15.08 -7.59 -1.66
C ILE A 81 -14.31 -7.50 -2.98
N PHE A 82 -13.83 -6.30 -3.34
CA PHE A 82 -13.02 -6.11 -4.53
C PHE A 82 -11.80 -7.06 -4.56
N TRP A 83 -11.10 -7.20 -3.44
CA TRP A 83 -9.96 -8.09 -3.31
C TRP A 83 -10.32 -9.57 -3.48
N ILE A 84 -11.41 -10.00 -2.89
CA ILE A 84 -11.90 -11.38 -3.04
C ILE A 84 -12.16 -11.67 -4.52
N PHE A 85 -12.89 -10.80 -5.22
CA PHE A 85 -13.15 -10.96 -6.64
C PHE A 85 -11.87 -10.96 -7.47
N LEU A 86 -10.94 -10.08 -7.16
CA LEU A 86 -9.66 -9.99 -7.85
C LEU A 86 -8.83 -11.28 -7.70
N PHE A 87 -8.74 -11.84 -6.49
CA PHE A 87 -8.03 -13.10 -6.26
C PHE A 87 -8.73 -14.29 -6.94
N ILE A 88 -10.06 -14.30 -6.97
CA ILE A 88 -10.81 -15.29 -7.74
C ILE A 88 -10.46 -15.20 -9.23
N LEU A 89 -10.47 -14.00 -9.81
CA LEU A 89 -10.09 -13.79 -11.22
C LEU A 89 -8.66 -14.24 -11.50
N ILE A 90 -7.71 -13.90 -10.64
CA ILE A 90 -6.32 -14.36 -10.76
C ILE A 90 -6.24 -15.89 -10.70
N GLY A 91 -7.04 -16.53 -9.84
CA GLY A 91 -7.10 -17.98 -9.71
C GLY A 91 -7.63 -18.69 -10.96
N PHE A 92 -8.43 -18.02 -11.81
CA PHE A 92 -8.88 -18.56 -13.08
C PHE A 92 -7.81 -18.52 -14.19
N ILE A 93 -6.73 -17.76 -14.03
CA ILE A 93 -5.66 -17.67 -15.02
C ILE A 93 -4.79 -18.93 -14.94
N PRO A 94 -4.75 -19.78 -15.98
CA PRO A 94 -3.95 -20.99 -15.92
C PRO A 94 -2.45 -20.65 -15.79
N ASN A 95 -1.80 -21.17 -14.76
CA ASN A 95 -0.38 -20.95 -14.52
C ASN A 95 0.49 -21.30 -15.76
N LYS A 96 0.14 -22.39 -16.47
CA LYS A 96 0.81 -22.81 -17.70
C LYS A 96 0.73 -21.77 -18.83
N MET A 97 -0.35 -21.01 -18.91
CA MET A 97 -0.51 -19.97 -19.92
C MET A 97 0.50 -18.84 -19.70
N LEU A 98 0.64 -18.38 -18.45
CA LEU A 98 1.60 -17.34 -18.08
C LEU A 98 3.05 -17.82 -18.28
N GLU A 99 3.33 -19.07 -17.91
CA GLU A 99 4.65 -19.68 -18.11
C GLU A 99 5.02 -19.77 -19.60
N ASN A 100 4.10 -20.22 -20.44
CA ASN A 100 4.32 -20.33 -21.88
C ASN A 100 4.56 -18.97 -22.54
N ILE A 101 3.79 -17.95 -22.15
CA ILE A 101 3.98 -16.57 -22.64
C ILE A 101 5.35 -16.03 -22.20
N ALA A 102 5.73 -16.27 -20.94
CA ALA A 102 7.01 -15.86 -20.42
C ALA A 102 8.17 -16.54 -21.17
N GLU A 103 8.12 -17.85 -21.34
CA GLU A 103 9.16 -18.62 -22.06
C GLU A 103 9.30 -18.16 -23.51
N LYS A 104 8.20 -17.99 -24.22
CA LYS A 104 8.20 -17.53 -25.60
C LYS A 104 8.86 -16.15 -25.72
N LYS A 105 8.42 -15.19 -24.91
CA LYS A 105 8.96 -13.83 -24.92
C LYS A 105 10.43 -13.75 -24.51
N VAL A 106 10.84 -14.55 -23.52
CA VAL A 106 12.23 -14.59 -23.05
C VAL A 106 13.15 -15.29 -24.07
N ASN A 107 12.66 -16.31 -24.77
CA ASN A 107 13.44 -17.05 -25.78
C ASN A 107 13.54 -16.29 -27.11
N GLU A 108 12.53 -15.48 -27.46
CA GLU A 108 12.55 -14.59 -28.64
C GLU A 108 13.47 -13.38 -28.47
N SER A 109 13.98 -13.12 -27.26
CA SER A 109 14.81 -11.95 -26.97
C SER A 109 16.30 -12.29 -26.98
N ASP A 110 17.02 -11.82 -27.99
CA ASP A 110 18.47 -12.02 -28.16
C ASP A 110 19.33 -11.21 -27.18
N SER A 111 18.75 -10.27 -26.46
CA SER A 111 19.48 -9.37 -25.58
C SER A 111 18.92 -9.42 -24.14
N PRO A 112 19.78 -9.62 -23.13
CA PRO A 112 19.37 -9.60 -21.72
C PRO A 112 18.75 -8.26 -21.31
N LEU A 113 19.19 -7.17 -21.90
CA LEU A 113 18.66 -5.83 -21.63
C LEU A 113 17.20 -5.69 -22.09
N LYS A 114 16.85 -6.23 -23.27
CA LYS A 114 15.46 -6.23 -23.75
C LYS A 114 14.56 -7.06 -22.83
N THR A 115 15.05 -8.22 -22.37
CA THR A 115 14.31 -9.09 -21.44
C THR A 115 14.07 -8.39 -20.10
N ASN A 116 15.08 -7.73 -19.56
CA ASN A 116 14.95 -6.98 -18.31
C ASN A 116 13.98 -5.79 -18.45
N CYS A 117 14.07 -5.05 -19.57
CA CYS A 117 13.15 -3.96 -19.86
C CYS A 117 11.70 -4.46 -19.97
N LEU A 118 11.47 -5.57 -20.65
CA LEU A 118 10.15 -6.20 -20.75
C LEU A 118 9.63 -6.62 -19.38
N ALA A 119 10.48 -7.18 -18.52
CA ALA A 119 10.12 -7.56 -17.17
C ALA A 119 9.71 -6.34 -16.32
N VAL A 120 10.50 -5.27 -16.36
CA VAL A 120 10.17 -4.01 -15.67
C VAL A 120 8.83 -3.45 -16.15
N LEU A 121 8.61 -3.40 -17.46
CA LEU A 121 7.34 -2.94 -18.03
C LEU A 121 6.16 -3.80 -17.57
N THR A 122 6.34 -5.12 -17.53
CA THR A 122 5.31 -6.06 -17.08
C THR A 122 4.98 -5.85 -15.61
N ILE A 123 5.99 -5.60 -14.75
CA ILE A 123 5.76 -5.27 -13.33
C ILE A 123 4.94 -3.99 -13.23
N ILE A 124 5.36 -2.92 -13.89
CA ILE A 124 4.68 -1.63 -13.84
C ILE A 124 3.23 -1.76 -14.30
N LEU A 125 2.99 -2.40 -15.45
CA LEU A 125 1.65 -2.57 -16.00
C LEU A 125 0.76 -3.42 -15.08
N SER A 126 1.28 -4.52 -14.51
CA SER A 126 0.51 -5.35 -13.60
C SER A 126 0.09 -4.61 -12.34
N VAL A 127 0.99 -3.79 -11.78
CA VAL A 127 0.68 -2.97 -10.60
C VAL A 127 -0.30 -1.85 -10.93
N ILE A 128 -0.19 -1.22 -12.09
CA ILE A 128 -1.16 -0.23 -12.56
C ILE A 128 -2.56 -0.85 -12.69
N MET A 129 -2.64 -2.03 -13.31
CA MET A 129 -3.94 -2.69 -13.52
C MET A 129 -4.59 -3.16 -12.23
N VAL A 130 -3.79 -3.70 -11.32
CA VAL A 130 -4.30 -4.31 -10.07
C VAL A 130 -4.33 -3.31 -8.92
N SER A 131 -3.57 -2.21 -9.02
CA SER A 131 -3.38 -1.18 -7.98
C SER A 131 -2.96 -1.73 -6.62
N ASN A 132 -2.44 -2.95 -6.59
CA ASN A 132 -1.98 -3.60 -5.38
C ASN A 132 -0.75 -4.49 -5.63
N ASN A 133 0.25 -4.31 -4.79
CA ASN A 133 1.52 -4.99 -4.83
C ASN A 133 1.37 -6.52 -4.72
N THR A 134 0.71 -7.02 -3.67
CA THR A 134 0.62 -8.46 -3.39
C THR A 134 -0.13 -9.22 -4.48
N ALA A 135 -1.22 -8.66 -5.00
CA ALA A 135 -1.99 -9.27 -6.07
C ALA A 135 -1.23 -9.26 -7.42
N ALA A 136 -0.56 -8.15 -7.74
CA ALA A 136 0.32 -8.08 -8.90
C ALA A 136 1.45 -9.12 -8.80
N MET A 137 2.02 -9.29 -7.58
CA MET A 137 3.04 -10.28 -7.28
C MET A 137 2.57 -11.70 -7.57
N SER A 138 1.40 -12.06 -7.12
CA SER A 138 0.83 -13.38 -7.35
C SER A 138 0.63 -13.67 -8.84
N LEU A 139 0.30 -12.64 -9.62
CA LEU A 139 0.03 -12.76 -11.05
C LEU A 139 1.29 -13.02 -11.88
N ILE A 140 2.38 -12.30 -11.60
CA ILE A 140 3.53 -12.25 -12.53
C ILE A 140 4.84 -12.81 -11.96
N SER A 141 4.85 -13.34 -10.72
CA SER A 141 6.06 -13.90 -10.10
C SER A 141 6.78 -14.90 -10.99
N LYS A 142 6.06 -15.83 -11.62
CA LYS A 142 6.62 -16.84 -12.52
C LYS A 142 7.23 -16.26 -13.79
N PHE A 143 6.68 -15.17 -14.32
CA PHE A 143 7.26 -14.46 -15.45
C PHE A 143 8.59 -13.83 -15.07
N ILE A 144 8.66 -13.22 -13.90
CA ILE A 144 9.85 -12.52 -13.41
C ILE A 144 10.99 -13.50 -13.12
N ASP A 145 10.68 -14.66 -12.54
CA ASP A 145 11.69 -15.69 -12.28
C ASP A 145 12.46 -16.12 -13.55
N LYS A 146 11.77 -16.15 -14.68
CA LYS A 146 12.38 -16.51 -15.98
C LYS A 146 13.05 -15.32 -16.68
N SER A 147 12.65 -14.09 -16.38
CA SER A 147 13.08 -12.89 -17.12
C SER A 147 14.46 -12.39 -16.73
N PHE A 148 14.78 -12.28 -15.45
CA PHE A 148 16.06 -11.75 -14.96
C PHE A 148 17.13 -12.86 -14.86
N LYS A 149 17.58 -13.41 -16.00
CA LYS A 149 18.49 -14.57 -16.06
C LYS A 149 19.81 -14.38 -15.29
N ASN A 150 20.35 -13.17 -15.31
CA ASN A 150 21.67 -12.85 -14.72
C ASN A 150 21.58 -12.35 -13.27
N LYS A 151 20.41 -12.42 -12.63
CA LYS A 151 20.23 -11.94 -11.27
C LYS A 151 19.91 -13.07 -10.32
N THR A 152 20.40 -12.95 -9.08
CA THR A 152 20.08 -13.89 -8.01
C THR A 152 18.60 -13.77 -7.62
N GLN A 153 18.03 -14.79 -6.99
CA GLN A 153 16.63 -14.78 -6.54
C GLN A 153 16.34 -13.61 -5.60
N ILE A 154 17.30 -13.28 -4.72
CA ILE A 154 17.18 -12.14 -3.80
C ILE A 154 17.13 -10.82 -4.57
N GLN A 155 17.97 -10.66 -5.60
CA GLN A 155 17.96 -9.46 -6.43
C GLN A 155 16.66 -9.32 -7.22
N LYS A 156 16.14 -10.42 -7.77
CA LYS A 156 14.85 -10.45 -8.48
C LYS A 156 13.72 -10.03 -7.56
N ALA A 157 13.65 -10.63 -6.37
CA ALA A 157 12.64 -10.29 -5.36
C ALA A 157 12.72 -8.81 -4.96
N ASN A 158 13.92 -8.29 -4.72
CA ASN A 158 14.13 -6.91 -4.32
C ASN A 158 13.74 -5.92 -5.42
N ILE A 159 14.14 -6.16 -6.68
CA ILE A 159 13.74 -5.32 -7.82
C ILE A 159 12.22 -5.31 -7.97
N TYR A 160 11.62 -6.48 -7.87
CA TYR A 160 10.19 -6.63 -8.02
C TYR A 160 9.43 -5.90 -6.92
N ASP A 161 9.78 -6.16 -5.68
CA ASP A 161 9.16 -5.51 -4.52
C ASP A 161 9.34 -3.99 -4.59
N GLY A 162 10.54 -3.51 -4.89
CA GLY A 162 10.83 -2.09 -4.99
C GLY A 162 10.01 -1.38 -6.07
N ILE A 163 9.90 -1.94 -7.28
CA ILE A 163 9.09 -1.35 -8.36
C ILE A 163 7.60 -1.42 -7.98
N SER A 164 7.15 -2.57 -7.46
CA SER A 164 5.74 -2.77 -7.12
C SER A 164 5.28 -1.93 -5.93
N CYS A 165 6.17 -1.51 -5.05
CA CYS A 165 5.88 -0.55 -3.97
C CYS A 165 5.96 0.90 -4.44
N ALA A 166 6.87 1.22 -5.37
CA ALA A 166 7.04 2.58 -5.87
C ALA A 166 5.88 3.05 -6.76
N VAL A 167 5.38 2.17 -7.64
CA VAL A 167 4.30 2.49 -8.58
C VAL A 167 3.01 2.92 -7.87
N PRO A 168 2.48 2.20 -6.86
CA PRO A 168 1.29 2.64 -6.12
C PRO A 168 1.47 3.98 -5.42
N GLY A 169 2.68 4.31 -4.99
CA GLY A 169 2.98 5.61 -4.39
C GLY A 169 2.87 6.81 -5.35
N ILE A 170 2.77 6.54 -6.66
CA ILE A 170 2.57 7.57 -7.70
C ILE A 170 1.11 7.58 -8.16
N LEU A 171 0.39 6.46 -8.03
CA LEU A 171 -0.97 6.30 -8.54
C LEU A 171 -1.99 6.95 -7.59
N THR A 172 -2.72 7.94 -8.10
CA THR A 172 -3.76 8.66 -7.35
C THR A 172 -4.96 7.79 -6.97
N TYR A 173 -5.22 6.72 -7.73
CA TYR A 173 -6.32 5.77 -7.47
C TYR A 173 -5.91 4.58 -6.59
N ASN A 174 -4.71 4.62 -5.99
CA ASN A 174 -4.31 3.63 -5.01
C ASN A 174 -5.25 3.67 -3.80
N THR A 175 -5.66 2.49 -3.34
CA THR A 175 -6.57 2.33 -2.20
C THR A 175 -6.10 3.10 -0.96
N ALA A 176 -4.79 3.13 -0.68
CA ALA A 176 -4.26 3.87 0.47
C ALA A 176 -4.46 5.39 0.32
N PHE A 177 -4.22 5.94 -0.88
CA PHE A 177 -4.47 7.36 -1.14
C PHE A 177 -5.96 7.70 -1.09
N MET A 178 -6.81 6.87 -1.68
CA MET A 178 -8.26 7.09 -1.67
C MET A 178 -8.79 7.09 -0.23
N LEU A 179 -8.32 6.17 0.59
CA LEU A 179 -8.72 6.07 1.99
C LEU A 179 -8.22 7.27 2.81
N MET A 180 -6.99 7.72 2.57
CA MET A 180 -6.41 8.90 3.22
C MET A 180 -7.16 10.18 2.84
N VAL A 181 -7.51 10.32 1.56
CA VAL A 181 -8.30 11.46 1.06
C VAL A 181 -9.71 11.45 1.66
N SER A 182 -10.38 10.28 1.69
CA SER A 182 -11.70 10.15 2.31
C SER A 182 -11.68 10.58 3.79
N LEU A 183 -10.73 10.06 4.56
CA LEU A 183 -10.57 10.44 5.98
C LEU A 183 -10.29 11.94 6.16
N ALA A 184 -9.48 12.52 5.28
CA ALA A 184 -9.16 13.94 5.35
C ALA A 184 -10.37 14.84 5.01
N TYR A 185 -11.25 14.39 4.10
CA TYR A 185 -12.54 15.05 3.84
C TYR A 185 -13.47 14.93 5.04
N ASP A 186 -13.64 13.75 5.61
CA ASP A 186 -14.52 13.49 6.74
C ASP A 186 -14.12 14.28 7.99
N THR A 187 -12.81 14.52 8.16
CA THR A 187 -12.28 15.32 9.27
C THR A 187 -12.26 16.83 9.00
N GLY A 188 -12.66 17.27 7.81
CA GLY A 188 -12.60 18.68 7.41
C GLY A 188 -11.19 19.25 7.27
N CYS A 189 -10.18 18.40 7.20
CA CYS A 189 -8.78 18.82 7.05
C CYS A 189 -8.41 19.17 5.61
N MET A 190 -9.26 18.83 4.63
CA MET A 190 -9.00 19.11 3.22
C MET A 190 -9.71 20.38 2.74
N PRO A 191 -9.02 21.24 1.96
CA PRO A 191 -9.68 22.34 1.27
C PRO A 191 -10.65 21.80 0.21
N GLU A 192 -11.80 22.47 0.03
CA GLU A 192 -12.86 22.07 -0.90
C GLU A 192 -12.38 21.88 -2.35
N ASN A 193 -11.31 22.56 -2.75
CA ASN A 193 -10.74 22.51 -4.11
C ASN A 193 -9.49 21.62 -4.22
N PHE A 194 -9.27 20.69 -3.28
CA PHE A 194 -8.09 19.84 -3.33
C PHE A 194 -8.18 18.79 -4.46
N SER A 195 -7.22 18.84 -5.38
CA SER A 195 -7.12 17.82 -6.41
C SER A 195 -6.25 16.66 -5.96
N VAL A 196 -6.80 15.44 -6.00
CA VAL A 196 -6.05 14.21 -5.67
C VAL A 196 -4.82 14.05 -6.56
N PHE A 197 -4.87 14.55 -7.80
CA PHE A 197 -3.72 14.56 -8.72
C PHE A 197 -2.54 15.40 -8.23
N SER A 198 -2.78 16.38 -7.37
CA SER A 198 -1.70 17.18 -6.77
C SER A 198 -0.78 16.32 -5.91
N ILE A 199 -1.28 15.24 -5.30
CA ILE A 199 -0.49 14.32 -4.46
C ILE A 199 0.62 13.67 -5.28
N THR A 200 0.34 13.31 -6.54
CA THR A 200 1.35 12.68 -7.42
C THR A 200 2.57 13.56 -7.60
N LEU A 201 2.40 14.88 -7.71
CA LEU A 201 3.50 15.82 -7.87
C LEU A 201 4.41 15.89 -6.63
N TYR A 202 3.85 15.62 -5.45
CA TYR A 202 4.60 15.59 -4.19
C TYR A 202 5.16 14.20 -3.84
N SER A 203 4.84 13.17 -4.63
CA SER A 203 5.35 11.80 -4.43
C SER A 203 6.80 11.61 -4.90
N VAL A 204 7.66 12.59 -4.61
CA VAL A 204 9.07 12.60 -5.05
C VAL A 204 9.81 11.35 -4.61
N ASN A 205 9.56 10.87 -3.40
CA ASN A 205 10.20 9.67 -2.87
C ASN A 205 9.86 8.42 -3.71
N SER A 206 8.61 8.23 -4.09
CA SER A 206 8.17 7.11 -4.92
C SER A 206 8.74 7.18 -6.34
N ILE A 207 8.86 8.39 -6.90
CA ILE A 207 9.46 8.62 -8.21
C ILE A 207 10.95 8.26 -8.18
N LEU A 208 11.69 8.75 -7.19
CA LEU A 208 13.11 8.45 -7.01
C LEU A 208 13.34 6.95 -6.79
N LEU A 209 12.51 6.32 -5.97
CA LEU A 209 12.55 4.89 -5.72
C LEU A 209 12.33 4.09 -7.00
N LEU A 210 11.34 4.48 -7.81
CA LEU A 210 11.06 3.84 -9.10
C LEU A 210 12.26 3.93 -10.04
N ILE A 211 12.86 5.12 -10.18
CA ILE A 211 14.04 5.34 -11.02
C ILE A 211 15.21 4.46 -10.54
N ALA A 212 15.46 4.41 -9.23
CA ALA A 212 16.53 3.61 -8.65
C ALA A 212 16.37 2.11 -8.96
N TYR A 213 15.17 1.57 -8.79
CA TYR A 213 14.92 0.15 -9.05
C TYR A 213 14.88 -0.19 -10.55
N ILE A 214 14.39 0.70 -11.41
CA ILE A 214 14.51 0.54 -12.86
C ILE A 214 15.99 0.50 -13.26
N THR A 215 16.79 1.43 -12.75
CA THR A 215 18.24 1.46 -13.03
C THR A 215 18.90 0.16 -12.55
N MET A 216 18.60 -0.30 -11.34
CA MET A 216 19.09 -1.57 -10.79
C MET A 216 18.66 -2.78 -11.63
N ALA A 217 17.45 -2.78 -12.19
CA ALA A 217 16.93 -3.83 -13.04
C ALA A 217 17.64 -3.89 -14.40
N LEU A 218 17.93 -2.73 -14.99
CA LEU A 218 18.55 -2.61 -16.30
C LEU A 218 20.08 -2.73 -16.25
N TYR A 219 20.69 -2.29 -15.14
CA TYR A 219 22.12 -2.39 -14.93
C TYR A 219 22.52 -3.87 -14.81
N ASN A 220 23.41 -4.28 -15.71
CA ASN A 220 23.92 -5.65 -15.76
C ASN A 220 25.43 -5.57 -15.49
N PRO A 221 25.88 -5.70 -14.21
CA PRO A 221 27.30 -5.77 -13.91
C PRO A 221 27.92 -7.09 -14.42
#